data_21e44b5bc64165f0f96caf712fbb470d
#
_entry.id   21e44b5bc64165f0f96caf712fbb470d
#
_cell.length_a   1.000
_cell.length_b   1.000
_cell.length_c   1.000
_cell.angle_alpha   90.00
_cell.angle_beta   90.00
_cell.angle_gamma   90.00
#
_symmetry.space_group_name_H-M   'P 1'
#
loop_
_entity.id
_entity.type
_entity.pdbx_description
1 polymer ?
#
loop_
_entity_poly.entity_id
_entity_poly.type
_entity_poly.pdbx_seq_one_letter_code
_entity_poly.pdbx_strand_id
1 'polypeptide(L)'
;MEKKTILNRNHRDMDARMVPFGGWDMPVHYGSQIDEHHAVRQHAGMFDVSHMQILDIHGSDSTRFLRHLLANDVAKLKSPGKALYSCMLNPEGGVIDDLIVYYCDETWYRLVVNAATAEKDTGWIMKQMHDFEVEIQPRPELAMIAVQGPAAIDLAISQMNEDLGKACSRLKPFSATWDASWFIGRTGYTGEDGFEIMLPEADAPALWEALAEAGVTPCGLGARDTLRLEAGMNLYGQDMDETTTPLVSGLGWTVALDPAERDFIGREALEQQKANGIPQKLVGLLLEGRGVLRGHQQLFAGDLAVGEITSGGFSPTLQRSIGLARITADAPETLEVDIRGKRLPVRIVKYPFVRKGQACIEL
;
A
#
# COMPACT_ATOMS: atom_id res chain seq x y z
N MET A 1 -19.90 13.01 -10.94
CA MET A 1 -20.64 11.94 -10.21
C MET A 1 -19.57 10.97 -9.72
N GLU A 2 -19.58 10.63 -8.44
CA GLU A 2 -18.57 9.70 -7.87
C GLU A 2 -18.72 8.31 -8.50
N LYS A 3 -17.58 7.66 -8.76
CA LYS A 3 -17.53 6.27 -9.20
C LYS A 3 -18.01 5.37 -8.04
N LYS A 4 -18.54 4.20 -8.34
CA LYS A 4 -18.98 3.21 -7.36
C LYS A 4 -18.36 1.87 -7.68
N THR A 5 -17.91 1.16 -6.66
CA THR A 5 -17.52 -0.25 -6.79
C THR A 5 -18.78 -1.11 -6.96
N ILE A 6 -18.61 -2.33 -7.41
CA ILE A 6 -19.72 -3.30 -7.48
C ILE A 6 -20.31 -3.58 -6.09
N LEU A 7 -19.53 -3.43 -5.02
CA LEU A 7 -19.92 -3.66 -3.62
C LEU A 7 -20.63 -2.46 -2.97
N ASN A 8 -20.78 -1.31 -3.67
CA ASN A 8 -21.38 -0.10 -3.10
C ASN A 8 -22.75 -0.34 -2.47
N ARG A 9 -23.58 -1.20 -3.07
CA ARG A 9 -24.87 -1.59 -2.50
C ARG A 9 -24.72 -2.41 -1.22
N ASN A 10 -23.85 -3.42 -1.22
CA ASN A 10 -23.57 -4.24 -0.04
C ASN A 10 -23.12 -3.39 1.15
N HIS A 11 -22.28 -2.36 0.93
CA HIS A 11 -21.87 -1.44 1.97
C HIS A 11 -23.05 -0.69 2.60
N ARG A 12 -23.97 -0.18 1.75
CA ARG A 12 -25.16 0.55 2.21
C ARG A 12 -26.17 -0.36 2.91
N ASP A 13 -26.33 -1.60 2.41
CA ASP A 13 -27.21 -2.59 3.03
C ASP A 13 -26.67 -3.05 4.41
N MET A 14 -25.37 -2.86 4.68
CA MET A 14 -24.69 -3.07 5.96
C MET A 14 -24.53 -1.79 6.79
N ASP A 15 -25.29 -0.72 6.49
CA ASP A 15 -25.28 0.56 7.20
C ASP A 15 -23.90 1.26 7.24
N ALA A 16 -23.04 1.02 6.24
CA ALA A 16 -21.75 1.69 6.16
C ALA A 16 -21.89 3.20 5.97
N ARG A 17 -21.08 3.97 6.69
CA ARG A 17 -20.92 5.39 6.42
C ARG A 17 -20.06 5.58 5.19
N MET A 18 -20.65 6.09 4.13
CA MET A 18 -19.99 6.35 2.85
C MET A 18 -19.36 7.74 2.81
N VAL A 19 -18.20 7.87 2.14
CA VAL A 19 -17.48 9.13 1.92
C VAL A 19 -16.84 9.17 0.54
N PRO A 20 -16.63 10.37 -0.04
CA PRO A 20 -15.78 10.55 -1.21
C PRO A 20 -14.33 10.17 -0.90
N PHE A 21 -13.74 9.31 -1.73
CA PHE A 21 -12.34 8.92 -1.62
C PHE A 21 -11.74 8.65 -3.01
N GLY A 22 -10.77 9.47 -3.43
CA GLY A 22 -10.11 9.31 -4.74
C GLY A 22 -11.08 9.29 -5.94
N GLY A 23 -12.22 10.01 -5.86
CA GLY A 23 -13.26 10.03 -6.89
C GLY A 23 -14.29 8.89 -6.79
N TRP A 24 -14.20 8.06 -5.76
CA TRP A 24 -15.10 6.94 -5.49
C TRP A 24 -15.96 7.18 -4.24
N ASP A 25 -17.16 6.60 -4.19
CA ASP A 25 -18.04 6.55 -3.03
C ASP A 25 -17.72 5.28 -2.22
N MET A 26 -16.96 5.44 -1.12
CA MET A 26 -16.34 4.34 -0.37
C MET A 26 -16.78 4.31 1.09
N PRO A 27 -16.82 3.13 1.74
CA PRO A 27 -17.14 3.01 3.16
C PRO A 27 -15.96 3.51 4.02
N VAL A 28 -16.22 4.47 4.92
CA VAL A 28 -15.23 4.91 5.90
C VAL A 28 -15.23 4.04 7.16
N HIS A 29 -16.41 3.55 7.57
CA HIS A 29 -16.61 2.57 8.64
C HIS A 29 -18.01 1.97 8.58
N TYR A 30 -18.22 0.84 9.29
CA TYR A 30 -19.51 0.13 9.50
C TYR A 30 -20.01 0.26 10.96
N GLY A 31 -19.69 1.38 11.60
CA GLY A 31 -20.04 1.68 12.98
C GLY A 31 -18.86 2.27 13.73
N SER A 32 -17.81 1.51 13.97
CA SER A 32 -16.63 1.93 14.74
C SER A 32 -15.33 1.53 14.04
N GLN A 33 -14.60 2.51 13.51
CA GLN A 33 -13.27 2.26 12.91
C GLN A 33 -12.27 1.64 13.91
N ILE A 34 -12.45 1.87 15.22
CA ILE A 34 -11.57 1.29 16.25
C ILE A 34 -11.88 -0.20 16.43
N ASP A 35 -13.15 -0.58 16.46
CA ASP A 35 -13.55 -1.99 16.59
C ASP A 35 -13.17 -2.77 15.33
N GLU A 36 -13.34 -2.18 14.14
CA GLU A 36 -12.89 -2.75 12.87
C GLU A 36 -11.37 -2.95 12.84
N HIS A 37 -10.59 -1.96 13.31
CA HIS A 37 -9.15 -2.08 13.47
C HIS A 37 -8.79 -3.27 14.37
N HIS A 38 -9.45 -3.40 15.53
CA HIS A 38 -9.18 -4.50 16.46
C HIS A 38 -9.64 -5.84 15.89
N ALA A 39 -10.72 -5.90 15.11
CA ALA A 39 -11.15 -7.11 14.43
C ALA A 39 -10.06 -7.64 13.48
N VAL A 40 -9.42 -6.75 12.70
CA VAL A 40 -8.28 -7.12 11.85
C VAL A 40 -7.09 -7.61 12.67
N ARG A 41 -6.75 -6.94 13.77
CA ARG A 41 -5.61 -7.32 14.63
C ARG A 41 -5.81 -8.63 15.37
N GLN A 42 -7.05 -8.95 15.77
CA GLN A 42 -7.37 -10.05 16.68
C GLN A 42 -8.00 -11.27 15.99
N HIS A 43 -8.63 -11.06 14.83
CA HIS A 43 -9.36 -12.12 14.12
C HIS A 43 -9.21 -11.98 12.60
N ALA A 44 -10.17 -11.37 11.93
CA ALA A 44 -10.13 -11.11 10.49
C ALA A 44 -11.04 -9.94 10.11
N GLY A 45 -10.57 -9.10 9.22
CA GLY A 45 -11.37 -8.06 8.58
C GLY A 45 -11.23 -8.09 7.06
N MET A 46 -12.26 -7.60 6.37
CA MET A 46 -12.26 -7.49 4.93
C MET A 46 -12.48 -6.04 4.49
N PHE A 47 -11.85 -5.69 3.38
CA PHE A 47 -11.90 -4.37 2.77
C PHE A 47 -12.28 -4.48 1.30
N ASP A 48 -13.21 -3.66 0.85
CA ASP A 48 -13.39 -3.41 -0.56
C ASP A 48 -12.25 -2.53 -1.07
N VAL A 49 -11.43 -3.08 -1.93
CA VAL A 49 -10.33 -2.38 -2.61
C VAL A 49 -10.49 -2.42 -4.13
N SER A 50 -11.72 -2.65 -4.61
CA SER A 50 -12.07 -2.71 -6.03
C SER A 50 -11.93 -1.37 -6.75
N HIS A 51 -11.72 -0.27 -6.02
CA HIS A 51 -11.39 1.03 -6.60
C HIS A 51 -9.95 1.10 -7.12
N MET A 52 -9.05 0.22 -6.67
CA MET A 52 -7.68 0.11 -7.22
C MET A 52 -7.74 -0.47 -8.63
N GLN A 53 -6.79 -0.06 -9.47
CA GLN A 53 -6.75 -0.53 -10.86
C GLN A 53 -5.83 -1.73 -11.01
N ILE A 54 -6.35 -2.76 -11.68
CA ILE A 54 -5.59 -3.93 -12.09
C ILE A 54 -5.23 -3.75 -13.57
N LEU A 55 -3.95 -3.97 -13.90
CA LEU A 55 -3.41 -3.91 -15.25
C LEU A 55 -2.69 -5.22 -15.55
N ASP A 56 -3.02 -5.87 -16.67
CA ASP A 56 -2.21 -6.96 -17.20
C ASP A 56 -1.28 -6.41 -18.28
N ILE A 57 -0.02 -6.83 -18.25
CA ILE A 57 1.02 -6.49 -19.21
C ILE A 57 1.38 -7.78 -19.94
N HIS A 58 1.11 -7.83 -21.24
CA HIS A 58 1.38 -8.97 -22.09
C HIS A 58 2.39 -8.63 -23.19
N GLY A 59 3.22 -9.58 -23.57
CA GLY A 59 4.14 -9.45 -24.71
C GLY A 59 5.52 -10.03 -24.48
N SER A 60 6.25 -10.23 -25.56
CA SER A 60 7.61 -10.79 -25.54
C SER A 60 8.62 -9.90 -24.80
N ASP A 61 8.35 -8.59 -24.73
CA ASP A 61 9.18 -7.62 -24.05
C ASP A 61 8.72 -7.25 -22.64
N SER A 62 7.73 -7.92 -22.06
CA SER A 62 7.12 -7.56 -20.76
C SER A 62 8.18 -7.42 -19.65
N THR A 63 9.11 -8.35 -19.53
CA THR A 63 10.20 -8.26 -18.55
C THR A 63 11.12 -7.06 -18.82
N ARG A 64 11.52 -6.84 -20.08
CA ARG A 64 12.41 -5.74 -20.49
C ARG A 64 11.73 -4.39 -20.25
N PHE A 65 10.46 -4.29 -20.60
CA PHE A 65 9.64 -3.10 -20.38
C PHE A 65 9.52 -2.75 -18.87
N LEU A 66 9.12 -3.70 -18.05
CA LEU A 66 8.97 -3.47 -16.61
C LEU A 66 10.31 -3.18 -15.90
N ARG A 67 11.41 -3.72 -16.40
CA ARG A 67 12.76 -3.38 -15.92
C ARG A 67 13.15 -1.95 -16.25
N HIS A 68 12.61 -1.37 -17.33
CA HIS A 68 12.79 0.03 -17.69
C HIS A 68 11.83 0.95 -16.90
N LEU A 69 10.59 0.52 -16.73
CA LEU A 69 9.53 1.33 -16.12
C LEU A 69 9.66 1.49 -14.61
N LEU A 70 10.10 0.44 -13.90
CA LEU A 70 10.04 0.33 -12.45
C LEU A 70 11.40 0.52 -11.78
N ALA A 71 11.42 1.14 -10.59
CA ALA A 71 12.64 1.31 -9.81
C ALA A 71 13.19 -0.02 -9.27
N ASN A 72 12.33 -0.97 -8.91
CA ASN A 72 12.74 -2.33 -8.53
C ASN A 72 12.96 -3.20 -9.77
N ASP A 73 13.75 -4.24 -9.65
CA ASP A 73 14.05 -5.12 -10.78
C ASP A 73 13.16 -6.37 -10.76
N VAL A 74 12.20 -6.43 -11.70
CA VAL A 74 11.30 -7.59 -11.87
C VAL A 74 12.05 -8.86 -12.30
N ALA A 75 13.28 -8.76 -12.79
CA ALA A 75 14.11 -9.92 -13.07
C ALA A 75 14.50 -10.73 -11.82
N LYS A 76 14.23 -10.22 -10.62
CA LYS A 76 14.31 -10.98 -9.35
C LYS A 76 13.19 -12.02 -9.21
N LEU A 77 12.09 -11.87 -9.94
CA LEU A 77 10.96 -12.77 -9.91
C LEU A 77 11.24 -13.98 -10.80
N LYS A 78 11.64 -15.11 -10.21
CA LYS A 78 12.15 -16.30 -10.93
C LYS A 78 11.13 -17.41 -11.14
N SER A 79 9.94 -17.28 -10.60
CA SER A 79 8.91 -18.31 -10.72
C SER A 79 7.51 -17.70 -10.70
N PRO A 80 6.57 -18.29 -11.45
CA PRO A 80 5.18 -17.85 -11.46
C PRO A 80 4.60 -17.66 -10.06
N GLY A 81 3.80 -16.64 -9.91
CA GLY A 81 3.16 -16.24 -8.67
C GLY A 81 4.04 -15.35 -7.77
N LYS A 82 5.34 -15.17 -8.03
CA LYS A 82 6.15 -14.23 -7.23
C LYS A 82 5.75 -12.79 -7.49
N ALA A 83 5.76 -11.99 -6.41
CA ALA A 83 5.45 -10.57 -6.47
C ALA A 83 6.57 -9.72 -5.86
N LEU A 84 6.61 -8.46 -6.25
CA LEU A 84 7.40 -7.43 -5.59
C LEU A 84 6.65 -6.10 -5.54
N TYR A 85 7.05 -5.28 -4.58
CA TYR A 85 6.63 -3.90 -4.47
C TYR A 85 7.67 -2.99 -5.12
N SER A 86 7.21 -1.97 -5.84
CA SER A 86 8.07 -1.03 -6.55
C SER A 86 7.48 0.36 -6.58
N CYS A 87 8.33 1.37 -6.71
CA CYS A 87 7.95 2.68 -7.17
C CYS A 87 8.05 2.74 -8.70
N MET A 88 7.15 3.50 -9.32
CA MET A 88 7.23 4.00 -10.68
C MET A 88 7.63 5.47 -10.63
N LEU A 89 8.65 5.88 -11.39
CA LEU A 89 9.32 7.16 -11.24
C LEU A 89 9.18 8.03 -12.49
N ASN A 90 9.28 9.36 -12.27
CA ASN A 90 9.57 10.31 -13.33
C ASN A 90 11.10 10.42 -13.58
N PRO A 91 11.57 11.08 -14.66
CA PRO A 91 13.00 11.22 -14.95
C PRO A 91 13.81 11.90 -13.85
N GLU A 92 13.19 12.77 -13.06
CA GLU A 92 13.79 13.49 -11.93
C GLU A 92 13.86 12.62 -10.65
N GLY A 93 13.40 11.37 -10.72
CA GLY A 93 13.40 10.42 -9.62
C GLY A 93 12.22 10.55 -8.64
N GLY A 94 11.27 11.44 -8.93
CA GLY A 94 10.05 11.58 -8.14
C GLY A 94 9.10 10.40 -8.32
N VAL A 95 8.35 10.07 -7.28
CA VAL A 95 7.45 8.90 -7.27
C VAL A 95 6.13 9.25 -7.98
N ILE A 96 5.90 8.68 -9.14
CA ILE A 96 4.62 8.78 -9.86
C ILE A 96 3.54 7.98 -9.13
N ASP A 97 3.88 6.75 -8.76
CA ASP A 97 3.03 5.88 -7.92
C ASP A 97 3.85 4.75 -7.31
N ASP A 98 3.29 4.07 -6.32
CA ASP A 98 3.76 2.81 -5.76
C ASP A 98 2.80 1.68 -6.12
N LEU A 99 3.33 0.50 -6.40
CA LEU A 99 2.55 -0.59 -6.94
C LEU A 99 3.10 -1.97 -6.54
N ILE A 100 2.22 -2.97 -6.65
CA ILE A 100 2.62 -4.37 -6.61
C ILE A 100 2.61 -4.94 -8.02
N VAL A 101 3.66 -5.69 -8.37
CA VAL A 101 3.75 -6.44 -9.62
C VAL A 101 3.87 -7.93 -9.32
N TYR A 102 3.04 -8.73 -9.99
CA TYR A 102 3.04 -10.19 -9.94
C TYR A 102 3.61 -10.74 -11.25
N TYR A 103 4.53 -11.66 -11.15
CA TYR A 103 5.06 -12.42 -12.30
C TYR A 103 4.18 -13.65 -12.53
N CYS A 104 3.48 -13.68 -13.64
CA CYS A 104 2.64 -14.83 -14.02
C CYS A 104 3.40 -15.78 -14.93
N ASP A 105 4.06 -15.25 -15.97
CA ASP A 105 5.01 -15.95 -16.82
C ASP A 105 5.92 -14.94 -17.55
N GLU A 106 6.75 -15.40 -18.48
CA GLU A 106 7.71 -14.55 -19.20
C GLU A 106 7.05 -13.47 -20.06
N THR A 107 5.80 -13.66 -20.42
CA THR A 107 5.01 -12.80 -21.31
C THR A 107 3.84 -12.14 -20.62
N TRP A 108 3.61 -12.43 -19.33
CA TRP A 108 2.46 -11.90 -18.59
C TRP A 108 2.82 -11.50 -17.16
N TYR A 109 2.60 -10.23 -16.85
CA TYR A 109 2.65 -9.64 -15.51
C TYR A 109 1.34 -8.98 -15.16
N ARG A 110 0.95 -9.03 -13.88
CA ARG A 110 -0.19 -8.29 -13.35
C ARG A 110 0.29 -7.21 -12.39
N LEU A 111 -0.18 -5.99 -12.59
CA LEU A 111 0.09 -4.84 -11.73
C LEU A 111 -1.18 -4.44 -11.00
N VAL A 112 -1.02 -3.95 -9.76
CA VAL A 112 -2.07 -3.28 -9.01
C VAL A 112 -1.57 -1.90 -8.62
N VAL A 113 -2.25 -0.85 -9.12
CA VAL A 113 -1.91 0.57 -8.92
C VAL A 113 -2.97 1.28 -8.10
N ASN A 114 -2.61 2.41 -7.49
CA ASN A 114 -3.51 3.16 -6.62
C ASN A 114 -4.69 3.79 -7.40
N ALA A 115 -5.84 3.87 -6.73
CA ALA A 115 -7.09 4.34 -7.35
C ALA A 115 -7.05 5.80 -7.78
N ALA A 116 -6.47 6.67 -6.94
CA ALA A 116 -6.44 8.12 -7.20
C ALA A 116 -5.51 8.49 -8.35
N THR A 117 -4.52 7.65 -8.65
CA THR A 117 -3.50 7.84 -9.68
C THR A 117 -3.75 7.02 -10.94
N ALA A 118 -4.76 6.15 -10.95
CA ALA A 118 -5.01 5.14 -11.98
C ALA A 118 -4.97 5.66 -13.43
N GLU A 119 -5.59 6.81 -13.70
CA GLU A 119 -5.59 7.41 -15.05
C GLU A 119 -4.20 7.95 -15.42
N LYS A 120 -3.51 8.60 -14.48
CA LYS A 120 -2.14 9.10 -14.62
C LYS A 120 -1.17 7.94 -14.85
N ASP A 121 -1.28 6.90 -14.05
CA ASP A 121 -0.40 5.73 -14.12
C ASP A 121 -0.56 4.99 -15.45
N THR A 122 -1.80 4.72 -15.86
CA THR A 122 -2.07 4.10 -17.15
C THR A 122 -1.52 4.94 -18.30
N GLY A 123 -1.73 6.27 -18.27
CA GLY A 123 -1.20 7.19 -19.26
C GLY A 123 0.33 7.20 -19.30
N TRP A 124 0.99 7.16 -18.13
CA TRP A 124 2.45 7.08 -18.03
C TRP A 124 2.97 5.76 -18.58
N ILE A 125 2.40 4.63 -18.18
CA ILE A 125 2.78 3.30 -18.66
C ILE A 125 2.65 3.21 -20.18
N MET A 126 1.52 3.66 -20.74
CA MET A 126 1.28 3.68 -22.19
C MET A 126 2.26 4.59 -22.93
N LYS A 127 2.68 5.71 -22.34
CA LYS A 127 3.68 6.61 -22.91
C LYS A 127 5.06 5.94 -23.03
N GLN A 128 5.43 5.06 -22.10
CA GLN A 128 6.73 4.43 -22.05
C GLN A 128 6.85 3.15 -22.89
N MET A 129 5.75 2.64 -23.46
CA MET A 129 5.75 1.34 -24.13
C MET A 129 6.21 1.34 -25.60
N HIS A 130 6.48 2.51 -26.20
CA HIS A 130 6.67 2.65 -27.67
C HIS A 130 7.76 1.77 -28.28
N ASP A 131 8.83 1.49 -27.53
CA ASP A 131 9.98 0.70 -28.01
C ASP A 131 9.95 -0.75 -27.54
N PHE A 132 8.76 -1.21 -27.11
CA PHE A 132 8.59 -2.55 -26.53
C PHE A 132 7.40 -3.26 -27.18
N GLU A 133 7.58 -4.54 -27.44
CA GLU A 133 6.48 -5.41 -27.87
C GLU A 133 5.64 -5.86 -26.67
N VAL A 134 4.81 -4.94 -26.17
CA VAL A 134 3.89 -5.17 -25.05
C VAL A 134 2.51 -4.62 -25.34
N GLU A 135 1.51 -5.23 -24.73
CA GLU A 135 0.12 -4.79 -24.66
C GLU A 135 -0.24 -4.52 -23.20
N ILE A 136 -0.86 -3.37 -22.94
CA ILE A 136 -1.33 -2.97 -21.62
C ILE A 136 -2.85 -3.16 -21.59
N GLN A 137 -3.33 -4.07 -20.75
CA GLN A 137 -4.74 -4.39 -20.64
C GLN A 137 -5.27 -4.02 -19.24
N PRO A 138 -5.98 -2.88 -19.09
CA PRO A 138 -6.77 -2.62 -17.89
C PRO A 138 -7.85 -3.69 -17.69
N ARG A 139 -8.07 -4.08 -16.44
CA ARG A 139 -9.00 -5.15 -16.05
C ARG A 139 -10.17 -4.60 -15.22
N PRO A 140 -11.02 -3.71 -15.79
CA PRO A 140 -12.12 -3.10 -15.06
C PRO A 140 -13.23 -4.08 -14.65
N GLU A 141 -13.27 -5.26 -15.28
CA GLU A 141 -14.22 -6.34 -14.97
C GLU A 141 -13.84 -7.14 -13.72
N LEU A 142 -12.69 -6.82 -13.07
CA LEU A 142 -12.26 -7.46 -11.84
C LEU A 142 -12.54 -6.55 -10.65
N ALA A 143 -13.15 -7.12 -9.62
CA ALA A 143 -13.19 -6.57 -8.28
C ALA A 143 -12.01 -7.08 -7.46
N MET A 144 -11.69 -6.40 -6.37
CA MET A 144 -10.66 -6.84 -5.43
C MET A 144 -11.14 -6.70 -3.98
N ILE A 145 -11.05 -7.80 -3.22
CA ILE A 145 -11.38 -7.86 -1.79
C ILE A 145 -10.11 -8.24 -1.03
N ALA A 146 -9.71 -7.41 -0.07
CA ALA A 146 -8.62 -7.75 0.86
C ALA A 146 -9.20 -8.38 2.13
N VAL A 147 -8.69 -9.55 2.53
CA VAL A 147 -9.04 -10.24 3.78
C VAL A 147 -7.79 -10.36 4.61
N GLN A 148 -7.76 -9.73 5.78
CA GLN A 148 -6.55 -9.51 6.58
C GLN A 148 -6.77 -9.84 8.05
N GLY A 149 -5.78 -10.46 8.71
CA GLY A 149 -5.83 -10.80 10.14
C GLY A 149 -5.35 -12.21 10.43
N PRO A 150 -5.21 -12.59 11.72
CA PRO A 150 -4.72 -13.92 12.12
C PRO A 150 -5.53 -15.10 11.58
N ALA A 151 -6.86 -14.95 11.43
CA ALA A 151 -7.75 -15.99 10.90
C ALA A 151 -8.09 -15.80 9.42
N ALA A 152 -7.60 -14.73 8.78
CA ALA A 152 -8.01 -14.32 7.43
C ALA A 152 -7.77 -15.39 6.37
N ILE A 153 -6.61 -16.05 6.40
CA ILE A 153 -6.24 -17.07 5.42
C ILE A 153 -7.21 -18.25 5.47
N ASP A 154 -7.47 -18.80 6.66
CA ASP A 154 -8.33 -19.97 6.81
C ASP A 154 -9.79 -19.66 6.44
N LEU A 155 -10.29 -18.49 6.86
CA LEU A 155 -11.63 -18.03 6.52
C LEU A 155 -11.79 -17.76 5.01
N ALA A 156 -10.80 -17.15 4.36
CA ALA A 156 -10.84 -16.95 2.92
C ALA A 156 -10.78 -18.26 2.14
N ILE A 157 -9.91 -19.20 2.54
CA ILE A 157 -9.80 -20.54 1.91
C ILE A 157 -11.11 -21.31 2.02
N SER A 158 -11.86 -21.16 3.12
CA SER A 158 -13.15 -21.85 3.29
C SER A 158 -14.21 -21.42 2.26
N GLN A 159 -14.01 -20.30 1.58
CA GLN A 159 -14.88 -19.79 0.51
C GLN A 159 -14.42 -20.19 -0.90
N MET A 160 -13.33 -20.97 -1.01
CA MET A 160 -12.73 -21.36 -2.28
C MET A 160 -13.05 -22.81 -2.61
N ASN A 161 -12.91 -23.19 -3.89
CA ASN A 161 -12.90 -24.59 -4.26
C ASN A 161 -11.65 -25.30 -3.68
N GLU A 162 -11.71 -26.62 -3.57
CA GLU A 162 -10.68 -27.42 -2.90
C GLU A 162 -9.27 -27.24 -3.49
N ASP A 163 -9.16 -27.17 -4.82
CA ASP A 163 -7.86 -27.09 -5.48
C ASP A 163 -7.22 -25.70 -5.30
N LEU A 164 -8.01 -24.62 -5.44
CA LEU A 164 -7.57 -23.26 -5.21
C LEU A 164 -7.21 -23.06 -3.72
N GLY A 165 -8.03 -23.56 -2.79
CA GLY A 165 -7.76 -23.49 -1.37
C GLY A 165 -6.45 -24.20 -0.97
N LYS A 166 -6.18 -25.38 -1.53
CA LYS A 166 -4.89 -26.09 -1.37
C LYS A 166 -3.71 -25.29 -1.93
N ALA A 167 -3.87 -24.64 -3.07
CA ALA A 167 -2.83 -23.78 -3.63
C ALA A 167 -2.56 -22.56 -2.74
N CYS A 168 -3.64 -21.88 -2.29
CA CYS A 168 -3.56 -20.72 -1.40
C CYS A 168 -2.89 -21.03 -0.06
N SER A 169 -3.15 -22.20 0.54
CA SER A 169 -2.55 -22.59 1.82
C SER A 169 -1.02 -22.72 1.78
N ARG A 170 -0.43 -22.87 0.58
CA ARG A 170 1.02 -23.02 0.37
C ARG A 170 1.71 -21.71 -0.01
N LEU A 171 0.94 -20.64 -0.26
CA LEU A 171 1.49 -19.35 -0.65
C LEU A 171 2.40 -18.80 0.45
N LYS A 172 3.51 -18.22 0.04
CA LYS A 172 4.38 -17.41 0.92
C LYS A 172 4.00 -15.94 0.78
N PRO A 173 4.33 -15.09 1.76
CA PRO A 173 4.19 -13.64 1.58
C PRO A 173 4.82 -13.17 0.26
N PHE A 174 4.21 -12.19 -0.40
CA PHE A 174 4.57 -11.71 -1.72
C PHE A 174 4.60 -12.84 -2.77
N SER A 175 3.56 -13.66 -2.76
CA SER A 175 3.30 -14.61 -3.84
C SER A 175 1.80 -14.76 -4.10
N ALA A 176 1.45 -15.22 -5.28
CA ALA A 176 0.09 -15.39 -5.74
C ALA A 176 -0.12 -16.79 -6.35
N THR A 177 -1.37 -17.18 -6.43
CA THR A 177 -1.87 -18.29 -7.24
C THR A 177 -3.18 -17.89 -7.90
N TRP A 178 -3.55 -18.56 -8.96
CA TRP A 178 -4.80 -18.28 -9.67
C TRP A 178 -5.36 -19.54 -10.33
N ASP A 179 -6.64 -19.49 -10.61
CA ASP A 179 -7.33 -20.42 -11.50
C ASP A 179 -7.91 -19.68 -12.72
N ALA A 180 -8.91 -20.24 -13.36
CA ALA A 180 -9.53 -19.61 -14.52
C ALA A 180 -10.27 -18.30 -14.20
N SER A 181 -10.66 -18.08 -12.93
CA SER A 181 -11.56 -16.99 -12.53
C SER A 181 -10.96 -16.08 -11.47
N TRP A 182 -10.26 -16.63 -10.47
CA TRP A 182 -9.76 -15.89 -9.32
C TRP A 182 -8.25 -15.81 -9.32
N PHE A 183 -7.72 -14.66 -8.93
CA PHE A 183 -6.31 -14.43 -8.71
C PHE A 183 -6.10 -13.98 -7.25
N ILE A 184 -5.34 -14.74 -6.48
CA ILE A 184 -5.16 -14.52 -5.05
C ILE A 184 -3.70 -14.21 -4.74
N GLY A 185 -3.42 -12.98 -4.30
CA GLY A 185 -2.13 -12.54 -3.78
C GLY A 185 -2.07 -12.66 -2.26
N ARG A 186 -0.99 -13.25 -1.71
CA ARG A 186 -0.70 -13.17 -0.28
C ARG A 186 0.06 -11.88 0.00
N THR A 187 -0.67 -10.79 -0.06
CA THR A 187 -0.25 -9.40 0.09
C THR A 187 -1.27 -8.68 0.96
N GLY A 188 -1.02 -7.42 1.29
CA GLY A 188 -1.94 -6.62 2.08
C GLY A 188 -1.29 -5.32 2.58
N TYR A 189 -2.10 -4.50 3.22
CA TYR A 189 -1.75 -3.13 3.64
C TYR A 189 -1.99 -2.89 5.14
N THR A 190 -1.94 -3.94 5.95
CA THR A 190 -2.32 -3.87 7.37
C THR A 190 -1.21 -4.27 8.35
N GLY A 191 -0.17 -4.92 7.86
CA GLY A 191 0.86 -5.53 8.72
C GLY A 191 0.45 -6.87 9.32
N GLU A 192 -0.79 -7.35 9.03
CA GLU A 192 -1.26 -8.70 9.30
C GLU A 192 -1.03 -9.60 8.08
N ASP A 193 -1.26 -10.89 8.26
CA ASP A 193 -1.29 -11.87 7.19
C ASP A 193 -2.67 -11.87 6.52
N GLY A 194 -2.74 -12.31 5.27
CA GLY A 194 -4.01 -12.38 4.55
C GLY A 194 -3.85 -12.46 3.05
N PHE A 195 -4.97 -12.24 2.35
CA PHE A 195 -5.05 -12.27 0.90
C PHE A 195 -5.64 -10.97 0.35
N GLU A 196 -5.26 -10.65 -0.87
CA GLU A 196 -5.95 -9.76 -1.79
C GLU A 196 -6.50 -10.62 -2.93
N ILE A 197 -7.83 -10.73 -3.00
CA ILE A 197 -8.56 -11.63 -3.89
C ILE A 197 -9.11 -10.79 -5.03
N MET A 198 -8.61 -11.02 -6.24
CA MET A 198 -9.10 -10.43 -7.48
C MET A 198 -10.00 -11.45 -8.18
N LEU A 199 -11.23 -11.06 -8.49
CA LEU A 199 -12.25 -11.95 -9.04
C LEU A 199 -13.18 -11.16 -9.97
N PRO A 200 -13.96 -11.85 -10.84
CA PRO A 200 -14.98 -11.17 -11.63
C PRO A 200 -15.90 -10.32 -10.74
N GLU A 201 -16.18 -9.08 -11.16
CA GLU A 201 -17.02 -8.17 -10.36
C GLU A 201 -18.40 -8.77 -10.05
N ALA A 202 -18.93 -9.61 -10.94
CA ALA A 202 -20.21 -10.28 -10.75
C ALA A 202 -20.21 -11.26 -9.54
N ASP A 203 -19.06 -11.80 -9.17
CA ASP A 203 -18.91 -12.77 -8.08
C ASP A 203 -18.61 -12.08 -6.73
N ALA A 204 -18.16 -10.83 -6.76
CA ALA A 204 -17.71 -10.13 -5.57
C ALA A 204 -18.79 -9.94 -4.49
N PRO A 205 -20.07 -9.63 -4.81
CA PRO A 205 -21.12 -9.52 -3.79
C PRO A 205 -21.34 -10.85 -3.04
N ALA A 206 -21.37 -11.98 -3.75
CA ALA A 206 -21.56 -13.28 -3.13
C ALA A 206 -20.38 -13.65 -2.21
N LEU A 207 -19.13 -13.39 -2.64
CA LEU A 207 -17.96 -13.62 -1.80
C LEU A 207 -17.97 -12.72 -0.56
N TRP A 208 -18.33 -11.43 -0.72
CA TRP A 208 -18.43 -10.48 0.40
C TRP A 208 -19.41 -10.95 1.47
N GLU A 209 -20.59 -11.38 1.05
CA GLU A 209 -21.62 -11.92 1.95
C GLU A 209 -21.17 -13.21 2.64
N ALA A 210 -20.61 -14.15 1.88
CA ALA A 210 -20.10 -15.41 2.42
C ALA A 210 -18.95 -15.22 3.44
N LEU A 211 -18.05 -14.27 3.20
CA LEU A 211 -17.01 -13.88 4.16
C LEU A 211 -17.59 -13.27 5.43
N ALA A 212 -18.61 -12.40 5.31
CA ALA A 212 -19.30 -11.83 6.46
C ALA A 212 -20.01 -12.91 7.29
N GLU A 213 -20.71 -13.83 6.64
CA GLU A 213 -21.36 -14.99 7.29
C GLU A 213 -20.33 -15.92 7.97
N ALA A 214 -19.12 -16.05 7.41
CA ALA A 214 -18.03 -16.80 8.02
C ALA A 214 -17.37 -16.07 9.21
N GLY A 215 -17.79 -14.84 9.53
CA GLY A 215 -17.30 -14.08 10.67
C GLY A 215 -16.15 -13.09 10.34
N VAL A 216 -15.88 -12.83 9.06
CA VAL A 216 -14.93 -11.77 8.67
C VAL A 216 -15.61 -10.41 8.79
N THR A 217 -15.05 -9.52 9.58
CA THR A 217 -15.63 -8.20 9.86
C THR A 217 -15.46 -7.27 8.66
N PRO A 218 -16.53 -6.67 8.09
CA PRO A 218 -16.42 -5.59 7.13
C PRO A 218 -15.71 -4.38 7.75
N CYS A 219 -14.71 -3.85 7.06
CA CYS A 219 -13.88 -2.75 7.54
C CYS A 219 -13.79 -1.65 6.48
N GLY A 220 -13.85 -0.41 6.93
CA GLY A 220 -13.77 0.75 6.06
C GLY A 220 -12.39 1.40 6.02
N LEU A 221 -12.32 2.51 5.25
CA LEU A 221 -11.07 3.28 5.05
C LEU A 221 -10.47 3.81 6.36
N GLY A 222 -11.30 4.08 7.38
CA GLY A 222 -10.80 4.55 8.68
C GLY A 222 -9.92 3.51 9.38
N ALA A 223 -10.35 2.25 9.41
CA ALA A 223 -9.55 1.15 9.94
C ALA A 223 -8.34 0.86 9.04
N ARG A 224 -8.50 0.89 7.69
CA ARG A 224 -7.40 0.71 6.75
C ARG A 224 -6.27 1.71 6.99
N ASP A 225 -6.58 2.99 7.23
CA ASP A 225 -5.57 4.02 7.46
C ASP A 225 -4.84 3.84 8.79
N THR A 226 -5.54 3.54 9.88
CA THR A 226 -4.88 3.28 11.17
C THR A 226 -4.00 2.02 11.14
N LEU A 227 -4.42 0.97 10.43
CA LEU A 227 -3.67 -0.28 10.27
C LEU A 227 -2.40 -0.09 9.44
N ARG A 228 -2.49 0.58 8.27
CA ARG A 228 -1.33 0.83 7.41
C ARG A 228 -0.30 1.72 8.10
N LEU A 229 -0.76 2.75 8.86
CA LEU A 229 0.12 3.63 9.60
C LEU A 229 0.88 2.87 10.70
N GLU A 230 0.19 2.02 11.47
CA GLU A 230 0.83 1.13 12.45
C GLU A 230 1.84 0.18 11.79
N ALA A 231 1.54 -0.32 10.60
CA ALA A 231 2.44 -1.15 9.81
C ALA A 231 3.61 -0.37 9.18
N GLY A 232 3.63 0.97 9.30
CA GLY A 232 4.67 1.83 8.73
C GLY A 232 4.65 1.84 7.20
N MET A 233 3.48 1.65 6.58
CA MET A 233 3.31 1.64 5.13
C MET A 233 2.93 3.03 4.64
N ASN A 234 3.60 3.46 3.58
CA ASN A 234 3.40 4.77 2.97
C ASN A 234 2.00 4.89 2.35
N LEU A 235 1.50 6.11 2.32
CA LEU A 235 0.31 6.50 1.56
C LEU A 235 0.71 7.51 0.50
N TYR A 236 0.49 7.16 -0.78
CA TYR A 236 0.75 8.05 -1.90
C TYR A 236 -0.03 9.37 -1.77
N GLY A 237 0.64 10.48 -2.12
CA GLY A 237 0.10 11.83 -1.96
C GLY A 237 0.26 12.43 -0.56
N GLN A 238 0.73 11.64 0.43
CA GLN A 238 1.09 12.11 1.78
C GLN A 238 2.56 11.83 2.10
N ASP A 239 2.99 10.58 2.03
CA ASP A 239 4.34 10.17 2.40
C ASP A 239 5.32 10.22 1.22
N MET A 240 4.83 10.22 0.01
CA MET A 240 5.58 10.43 -1.23
C MET A 240 4.65 10.91 -2.35
N ASP A 241 5.25 11.58 -3.32
CA ASP A 241 4.62 12.08 -4.54
C ASP A 241 5.67 12.33 -5.64
N GLU A 242 5.26 12.96 -6.74
CA GLU A 242 6.13 13.25 -7.89
C GLU A 242 7.29 14.24 -7.58
N THR A 243 7.26 14.93 -6.44
CA THR A 243 8.31 15.85 -6.00
C THR A 243 9.32 15.21 -5.05
N THR A 244 9.08 13.97 -4.64
CA THR A 244 9.89 13.25 -3.65
C THR A 244 10.40 11.94 -4.21
N THR A 245 11.66 11.61 -3.92
CA THR A 245 12.28 10.37 -4.37
C THR A 245 12.01 9.22 -3.37
N PRO A 246 12.12 7.95 -3.80
CA PRO A 246 12.07 6.81 -2.88
C PRO A 246 13.11 6.90 -1.75
N LEU A 247 14.26 7.54 -2.02
CA LEU A 247 15.36 7.64 -1.07
C LEU A 247 15.01 8.50 0.15
N VAL A 248 14.25 9.57 -0.03
CA VAL A 248 13.79 10.45 1.07
C VAL A 248 12.46 10.00 1.67
N SER A 249 11.80 9.02 1.04
CA SER A 249 10.47 8.51 1.44
C SER A 249 10.52 7.15 2.14
N GLY A 250 11.71 6.71 2.59
CA GLY A 250 11.86 5.41 3.26
C GLY A 250 11.73 4.20 2.34
N LEU A 251 11.66 4.41 1.03
CA LEU A 251 11.45 3.39 0.00
C LEU A 251 12.73 3.05 -0.79
N GLY A 252 13.90 3.47 -0.33
CA GLY A 252 15.18 3.19 -1.00
C GLY A 252 15.46 1.70 -1.20
N TRP A 253 14.87 0.81 -0.39
CA TRP A 253 14.95 -0.64 -0.52
C TRP A 253 14.23 -1.17 -1.78
N THR A 254 13.33 -0.40 -2.38
CA THR A 254 12.64 -0.72 -3.65
C THR A 254 13.48 -0.33 -4.87
N VAL A 255 14.58 0.40 -4.68
CA VAL A 255 15.44 0.86 -5.79
C VAL A 255 16.55 -0.16 -6.03
N ALA A 256 16.48 -0.86 -7.16
CA ALA A 256 17.49 -1.82 -7.56
C ALA A 256 18.49 -1.17 -8.54
N LEU A 257 19.60 -0.68 -8.03
CA LEU A 257 20.70 -0.13 -8.85
C LEU A 257 21.61 -1.21 -9.46
N ASP A 258 21.59 -2.41 -8.93
CA ASP A 258 22.28 -3.57 -9.50
C ASP A 258 21.33 -4.41 -10.37
N PRO A 259 21.77 -4.90 -11.52
CA PRO A 259 23.10 -4.70 -12.10
C PRO A 259 23.28 -3.28 -12.69
N ALA A 260 24.54 -2.83 -12.79
CA ALA A 260 24.87 -1.43 -13.17
C ALA A 260 24.42 -1.07 -14.59
N GLU A 261 24.35 -2.05 -15.49
CA GLU A 261 23.88 -1.88 -16.87
C GLU A 261 22.36 -1.77 -17.01
N ARG A 262 21.60 -2.02 -15.94
CA ARG A 262 20.16 -1.86 -15.98
C ARG A 262 19.80 -0.38 -15.99
N ASP A 263 19.19 0.07 -17.08
CA ASP A 263 18.62 1.41 -17.17
C ASP A 263 17.12 1.39 -16.81
N PHE A 264 16.70 2.33 -15.96
CA PHE A 264 15.30 2.56 -15.62
C PHE A 264 15.02 4.04 -15.44
N ILE A 265 13.78 4.45 -15.65
CA ILE A 265 13.38 5.84 -15.56
C ILE A 265 13.67 6.40 -14.15
N GLY A 266 14.39 7.51 -14.09
CA GLY A 266 14.79 8.17 -12.84
C GLY A 266 16.09 7.65 -12.21
N ARG A 267 16.75 6.62 -12.80
CA ARG A 267 18.00 6.05 -12.27
C ARG A 267 19.09 7.09 -12.06
N GLU A 268 19.38 7.89 -13.09
CA GLU A 268 20.44 8.90 -13.05
C GLU A 268 20.24 9.90 -11.90
N ALA A 269 19.01 10.39 -11.73
CA ALA A 269 18.65 11.30 -10.64
C ALA A 269 18.86 10.68 -9.26
N LEU A 270 18.51 9.40 -9.08
CA LEU A 270 18.71 8.69 -7.81
C LEU A 270 20.19 8.42 -7.51
N GLU A 271 20.98 8.07 -8.53
CA GLU A 271 22.44 7.90 -8.39
C GLU A 271 23.12 9.22 -8.02
N GLN A 272 22.74 10.31 -8.70
CA GLN A 272 23.23 11.65 -8.38
C GLN A 272 22.86 12.08 -6.95
N GLN A 273 21.60 11.84 -6.54
CA GLN A 273 21.16 12.14 -5.17
C GLN A 273 21.97 11.34 -4.13
N LYS A 274 22.24 10.06 -4.38
CA LYS A 274 23.08 9.24 -3.49
C LYS A 274 24.52 9.78 -3.42
N ALA A 275 25.10 10.17 -4.55
CA ALA A 275 26.46 10.69 -4.61
C ALA A 275 26.61 12.05 -3.89
N ASN A 276 25.59 12.91 -3.97
CA ASN A 276 25.58 14.22 -3.33
C ASN A 276 25.15 14.18 -1.85
N GLY A 277 24.71 13.00 -1.35
CA GLY A 277 24.12 12.84 -0.03
C GLY A 277 22.61 13.04 -0.05
N ILE A 278 21.89 12.16 0.63
CA ILE A 278 20.42 12.19 0.72
C ILE A 278 20.03 13.28 1.73
N PRO A 279 19.31 14.35 1.32
CA PRO A 279 19.11 15.53 2.18
C PRO A 279 18.09 15.32 3.30
N GLN A 280 17.20 14.36 3.14
CA GLN A 280 16.08 14.09 4.07
C GLN A 280 15.92 12.59 4.30
N LYS A 281 15.22 12.23 5.36
CA LYS A 281 14.87 10.85 5.69
C LYS A 281 13.43 10.77 6.21
N LEU A 282 12.75 9.65 5.91
CA LEU A 282 11.48 9.32 6.55
C LEU A 282 11.74 8.59 7.87
N VAL A 283 11.07 9.02 8.92
CA VAL A 283 11.19 8.45 10.27
C VAL A 283 9.82 8.18 10.86
N GLY A 284 9.76 7.21 11.78
CA GLY A 284 8.60 7.03 12.65
C GLY A 284 8.68 7.97 13.86
N LEU A 285 7.53 8.48 14.30
CA LEU A 285 7.39 9.34 15.46
C LEU A 285 6.39 8.76 16.46
N LEU A 286 6.72 8.86 17.74
CA LEU A 286 5.82 8.62 18.85
C LEU A 286 5.62 9.94 19.61
N LEU A 287 4.37 10.38 19.78
CA LEU A 287 4.06 11.57 20.57
C LEU A 287 4.19 11.25 22.08
N GLU A 288 4.99 12.04 22.76
CA GLU A 288 5.12 11.97 24.22
C GLU A 288 4.15 12.96 24.87
N GLY A 289 2.97 12.47 25.24
CA GLY A 289 1.95 13.28 25.87
C GLY A 289 0.57 13.17 25.20
N ARG A 290 -0.31 14.11 25.52
CA ARG A 290 -1.68 14.14 25.01
C ARG A 290 -1.77 14.96 23.73
N GLY A 291 -2.30 14.37 22.69
CA GLY A 291 -2.50 15.01 21.40
C GLY A 291 -2.65 13.98 20.29
N VAL A 292 -2.83 14.45 19.05
CA VAL A 292 -2.88 13.61 17.86
C VAL A 292 -2.00 14.22 16.79
N LEU A 293 -1.03 13.46 16.32
CA LEU A 293 -0.20 13.79 15.17
C LEU A 293 -1.06 13.76 13.90
N ARG A 294 -0.83 14.73 13.02
CA ARG A 294 -1.54 14.85 11.74
C ARG A 294 -0.58 15.29 10.65
N GLY A 295 -0.88 14.97 9.42
CA GLY A 295 -0.11 15.45 8.27
C GLY A 295 0.05 16.98 8.28
N HIS A 296 1.19 17.44 7.77
CA HIS A 296 1.60 18.85 7.64
C HIS A 296 1.88 19.58 8.97
N GLN A 297 1.90 18.91 10.12
CA GLN A 297 2.40 19.50 11.35
C GLN A 297 3.93 19.62 11.27
N GLN A 298 4.43 20.83 11.57
CA GLN A 298 5.87 21.14 11.50
C GLN A 298 6.63 20.55 12.69
N LEU A 299 7.83 20.07 12.42
CA LEU A 299 8.77 19.54 13.39
C LEU A 299 9.94 20.48 13.59
N PHE A 300 10.38 20.59 14.85
CA PHE A 300 11.40 21.53 15.26
C PHE A 300 12.47 20.86 16.14
N ALA A 301 13.70 21.35 15.98
CA ALA A 301 14.82 21.14 16.89
C ALA A 301 15.16 22.49 17.52
N GLY A 302 14.68 22.78 18.73
CA GLY A 302 14.66 24.12 19.27
C GLY A 302 13.82 25.05 18.39
N ASP A 303 14.41 26.17 17.91
CA ASP A 303 13.72 27.11 17.04
C ASP A 303 13.84 26.79 15.53
N LEU A 304 14.63 25.79 15.16
CA LEU A 304 14.87 25.41 13.77
C LEU A 304 13.79 24.42 13.31
N ALA A 305 13.09 24.78 12.22
CA ALA A 305 12.21 23.84 11.53
C ALA A 305 13.05 22.79 10.79
N VAL A 306 12.84 21.50 11.10
CA VAL A 306 13.64 20.40 10.56
C VAL A 306 12.83 19.41 9.70
N GLY A 307 11.55 19.63 9.55
CA GLY A 307 10.68 18.77 8.72
C GLY A 307 9.21 18.87 9.09
N GLU A 308 8.45 17.92 8.56
CA GLU A 308 7.01 17.86 8.80
C GLU A 308 6.51 16.41 8.92
N ILE A 309 5.37 16.24 9.56
CA ILE A 309 4.63 14.99 9.58
C ILE A 309 3.97 14.78 8.22
N THR A 310 4.21 13.64 7.60
CA THR A 310 3.58 13.25 6.33
C THR A 310 2.29 12.48 6.58
N SER A 311 2.31 11.50 7.50
CA SER A 311 1.13 10.76 7.96
C SER A 311 1.10 10.72 9.48
N GLY A 312 -0.07 10.92 10.09
CA GLY A 312 -0.21 10.89 11.54
C GLY A 312 -1.60 10.52 12.00
N GLY A 313 -1.69 9.84 13.13
CA GLY A 313 -2.95 9.40 13.69
C GLY A 313 -2.82 8.83 15.10
N PHE A 314 -3.96 8.42 15.65
CA PHE A 314 -4.00 7.63 16.86
C PHE A 314 -3.87 6.16 16.51
N SER A 315 -2.97 5.45 17.17
CA SER A 315 -2.81 4.00 17.08
C SER A 315 -3.74 3.31 18.08
N PRO A 316 -4.78 2.60 17.62
CA PRO A 316 -5.64 1.84 18.53
C PRO A 316 -4.91 0.72 19.26
N THR A 317 -3.92 0.07 18.62
CA THR A 317 -3.14 -1.01 19.24
C THR A 317 -2.22 -0.49 20.36
N LEU A 318 -1.52 0.63 20.12
CA LEU A 318 -0.54 1.16 21.06
C LEU A 318 -1.15 2.13 22.09
N GLN A 319 -2.40 2.59 21.85
CA GLN A 319 -3.05 3.64 22.65
C GLN A 319 -2.21 4.93 22.74
N ARG A 320 -1.52 5.26 21.63
CA ARG A 320 -0.63 6.41 21.48
C ARG A 320 -0.82 7.06 20.11
N SER A 321 -0.41 8.31 20.01
CA SER A 321 -0.34 8.95 18.70
C SER A 321 1.02 8.70 18.06
N ILE A 322 0.97 8.20 16.81
CA ILE A 322 2.14 7.88 16.00
C ILE A 322 2.08 8.63 14.67
N GLY A 323 3.21 8.74 13.99
CA GLY A 323 3.27 9.34 12.66
C GLY A 323 4.50 8.93 11.88
N LEU A 324 4.42 9.09 10.57
CA LEU A 324 5.57 9.14 9.68
C LEU A 324 5.90 10.60 9.43
N ALA A 325 7.18 10.93 9.33
CA ALA A 325 7.63 12.29 9.13
C ALA A 325 8.86 12.34 8.23
N ARG A 326 8.92 13.33 7.36
CA ARG A 326 10.11 13.64 6.57
C ARG A 326 10.89 14.76 7.26
N ILE A 327 12.11 14.44 7.66
CA ILE A 327 13.00 15.36 8.38
C ILE A 327 14.32 15.50 7.63
N THR A 328 15.07 16.58 7.90
CA THR A 328 16.43 16.74 7.39
C THR A 328 17.31 15.58 7.85
N ALA A 329 18.28 15.18 7.03
CA ALA A 329 19.12 14.01 7.32
C ALA A 329 19.93 14.14 8.63
N ASP A 330 20.32 15.38 8.94
CA ASP A 330 21.12 15.78 10.11
C ASP A 330 20.28 16.18 11.33
N ALA A 331 18.93 16.05 11.26
CA ALA A 331 18.06 16.37 12.40
C ALA A 331 18.44 15.56 13.63
N PRO A 332 18.47 16.20 14.83
CA PRO A 332 18.78 15.53 16.09
C PRO A 332 17.67 14.56 16.50
N GLU A 333 17.97 13.68 17.46
CA GLU A 333 16.99 12.69 17.95
C GLU A 333 15.85 13.30 18.76
N THR A 334 16.08 14.48 19.37
CA THR A 334 15.06 15.18 20.18
C THR A 334 14.37 16.23 19.32
N LEU A 335 13.08 16.02 19.08
CA LEU A 335 12.24 16.90 18.27
C LEU A 335 10.98 17.30 19.03
N GLU A 336 10.40 18.40 18.58
CA GLU A 336 9.08 18.85 19.01
C GLU A 336 8.17 19.04 17.80
N VAL A 337 6.89 18.72 17.97
CA VAL A 337 5.85 18.99 16.97
C VAL A 337 5.02 20.19 17.39
N ASP A 338 4.69 21.06 16.43
CA ASP A 338 3.71 22.11 16.66
C ASP A 338 2.28 21.57 16.52
N ILE A 339 1.55 21.54 17.62
CA ILE A 339 0.11 21.24 17.65
C ILE A 339 -0.66 22.47 18.11
N ARG A 340 -1.22 23.19 17.16
CA ARG A 340 -2.03 24.40 17.43
C ARG A 340 -1.26 25.46 18.23
N GLY A 341 -0.02 25.72 17.87
CA GLY A 341 0.86 26.71 18.53
C GLY A 341 1.48 26.25 19.83
N LYS A 342 1.38 24.96 20.17
CA LYS A 342 2.08 24.35 21.30
C LYS A 342 3.13 23.37 20.84
N ARG A 343 4.35 23.50 21.33
CA ARG A 343 5.42 22.56 21.12
C ARG A 343 5.28 21.37 22.06
N LEU A 344 5.17 20.19 21.50
CA LEU A 344 5.07 18.93 22.24
C LEU A 344 6.22 18.01 21.84
N PRO A 345 6.88 17.34 22.80
CA PRO A 345 7.99 16.44 22.50
C PRO A 345 7.50 15.22 21.72
N VAL A 346 8.29 14.84 20.71
CA VAL A 346 8.14 13.60 19.97
C VAL A 346 9.44 12.83 19.99
N ARG A 347 9.32 11.52 20.05
CA ARG A 347 10.46 10.59 19.99
C ARG A 347 10.53 9.95 18.62
N ILE A 348 11.73 9.97 18.01
CA ILE A 348 12.01 9.21 16.80
C ILE A 348 12.06 7.72 17.14
N VAL A 349 11.29 6.92 16.42
CA VAL A 349 11.24 5.46 16.58
C VAL A 349 11.40 4.78 15.24
N LYS A 350 11.85 3.53 15.25
CA LYS A 350 11.85 2.69 14.03
C LYS A 350 10.43 2.22 13.76
N TYR A 351 10.03 2.21 12.48
CA TYR A 351 8.81 1.55 12.04
C TYR A 351 9.15 0.22 11.34
N PRO A 352 8.20 -0.78 11.29
CA PRO A 352 6.80 -0.68 11.68
C PRO A 352 6.61 -0.43 13.17
N PHE A 353 5.51 0.25 13.53
CA PHE A 353 5.12 0.47 14.93
C PHE A 353 4.46 -0.79 15.52
N VAL A 354 3.64 -1.46 14.70
CA VAL A 354 2.95 -2.71 15.03
C VAL A 354 3.08 -3.68 13.88
N ARG A 355 3.28 -4.95 14.18
CA ARG A 355 3.23 -6.05 13.23
C ARG A 355 2.63 -7.28 13.88
N LYS A 356 1.68 -7.94 13.18
CA LYS A 356 0.95 -9.11 13.67
C LYS A 356 0.37 -8.88 15.07
N GLY A 357 -0.31 -7.74 15.23
CA GLY A 357 -0.91 -7.32 16.50
C GLY A 357 0.06 -7.01 17.63
N GLN A 358 1.38 -7.06 17.42
CA GLN A 358 2.40 -6.84 18.44
C GLN A 358 3.10 -5.51 18.25
N ALA A 359 3.32 -4.76 19.36
CA ALA A 359 4.15 -3.56 19.36
C ALA A 359 5.59 -3.90 18.95
N CYS A 360 6.14 -3.14 18.01
CA CYS A 360 7.52 -3.24 17.54
C CYS A 360 8.42 -2.14 18.11
N ILE A 361 7.86 -1.22 18.90
CA ILE A 361 8.54 -0.08 19.53
C ILE A 361 8.35 -0.12 21.04
N GLU A 362 9.26 0.51 21.76
CA GLU A 362 9.11 0.79 23.20
C GLU A 362 8.11 1.94 23.39
N LEU A 363 7.17 1.79 24.34
CA LEU A 363 6.12 2.77 24.65
C LEU A 363 6.51 3.69 25.82
#